data_adcf343b78bb42cbda6161d7a6a5c6de
#
_entry.id   adcf343b78bb42cbda6161d7a6a5c6de
#
_cell.length_a   1.000
_cell.length_b   1.000
_cell.length_c   1.000
_cell.angle_alpha   90.00
_cell.angle_beta   90.00
_cell.angle_gamma   90.00
#
_symmetry.space_group_name_H-M   'P 1'
#
loop_
_entity.id
_entity.type
_entity.pdbx_description
1 polymer ?
#
loop_
_entity_poly.entity_id
_entity_poly.type
_entity_poly.pdbx_seq_one_letter_code
_entity_poly.pdbx_strand_id
1 'polypeptide(L)'
;FQPWEATVLAGAPLKALQERLLATQPDSPLEYDFSAPGQYEKYQSRLHSLGARMYESMGIARDDAEQRASFAQANMVSFGAPVLLLCHFPKFMKEPQWSDVGMWLQTIMLLLRGEGLDSCPQEYMGMYGRTIKAHLGLSDDTLLFCGIAIGWRDADAPANIFERERVALEDHITFLGVD
;
A
#
# COMPACT_ATOMS: atom_id res chain seq x y z
N PHE A 1 -1.69 12.43 18.83
CA PHE A 1 -0.23 12.50 18.84
C PHE A 1 0.36 13.12 17.57
N GLN A 2 -0.26 12.88 16.41
CA GLN A 2 0.28 13.25 15.11
C GLN A 2 1.67 12.65 14.86
N PRO A 3 1.82 11.32 14.97
CA PRO A 3 3.12 10.65 14.86
C PRO A 3 3.63 10.57 13.43
N TRP A 4 2.76 10.85 12.47
CA TRP A 4 3.02 10.70 11.03
C TRP A 4 3.90 11.83 10.48
N GLU A 5 4.77 11.44 9.59
CA GLU A 5 5.55 12.32 8.72
C GLU A 5 5.38 11.84 7.28
N ALA A 6 5.57 12.69 6.32
CA ALA A 6 5.51 12.31 4.92
C ALA A 6 6.57 13.00 4.07
N THR A 7 7.07 12.27 3.08
CA THR A 7 7.81 12.82 1.95
C THR A 7 6.98 12.66 0.69
N VAL A 8 6.70 13.76 0.01
CA VAL A 8 5.93 13.75 -1.24
C VAL A 8 6.88 13.96 -2.41
N LEU A 9 6.86 13.04 -3.36
CA LEU A 9 7.73 13.05 -4.54
C LEU A 9 6.90 13.17 -5.82
N ALA A 10 7.40 13.99 -6.74
CA ALA A 10 6.88 14.14 -8.09
C ALA A 10 8.03 14.46 -9.07
N GLY A 11 7.80 14.31 -10.37
CA GLY A 11 8.78 14.68 -11.41
C GLY A 11 10.12 13.95 -11.26
N ALA A 12 11.22 14.68 -11.38
CA ALA A 12 12.57 14.10 -11.39
C ALA A 12 12.95 13.37 -10.08
N PRO A 13 12.65 13.87 -8.87
CA PRO A 13 12.89 13.11 -7.63
C PRO A 13 12.14 11.79 -7.56
N LEU A 14 10.87 11.74 -8.00
CA LEU A 14 10.10 10.50 -8.07
C LEU A 14 10.75 9.51 -9.03
N LYS A 15 11.11 9.97 -10.22
CA LYS A 15 11.77 9.12 -11.23
C LYS A 15 13.08 8.53 -10.73
N ALA A 16 13.92 9.33 -10.07
CA ALA A 16 15.18 8.85 -9.50
C ALA A 16 14.97 7.77 -8.43
N LEU A 17 13.95 7.91 -7.57
CA LEU A 17 13.60 6.86 -6.62
C LEU A 17 13.11 5.58 -7.32
N GLN A 18 12.23 5.70 -8.32
CA GLN A 18 11.71 4.56 -9.07
C GLN A 18 12.84 3.77 -9.76
N GLU A 19 13.78 4.46 -10.42
CA GLU A 19 14.97 3.85 -11.01
C GLU A 19 15.81 3.11 -9.95
N ARG A 20 15.97 3.70 -8.77
CA ARG A 20 16.66 3.06 -7.66
C ARG A 20 15.96 1.80 -7.18
N LEU A 21 14.64 1.82 -7.02
CA LEU A 21 13.85 0.66 -6.58
C LEU A 21 13.91 -0.49 -7.59
N LEU A 22 13.78 -0.20 -8.88
CA LEU A 22 13.87 -1.20 -9.95
C LEU A 22 15.23 -1.89 -10.00
N ALA A 23 16.30 -1.22 -9.57
CA ALA A 23 17.66 -1.74 -9.53
C ALA A 23 18.03 -2.43 -8.21
N THR A 24 17.09 -2.53 -7.25
CA THR A 24 17.38 -3.02 -5.89
C THR A 24 16.46 -4.18 -5.54
N GLN A 25 16.94 -5.13 -4.75
CA GLN A 25 16.12 -6.18 -4.16
C GLN A 25 15.49 -5.69 -2.86
N PRO A 26 14.37 -6.31 -2.42
CA PRO A 26 13.79 -6.00 -1.11
C PRO A 26 14.82 -6.09 0.02
N ASP A 27 14.67 -5.25 1.01
CA ASP A 27 15.54 -5.23 2.19
C ASP A 27 15.46 -6.54 2.96
N SER A 28 16.58 -6.99 3.51
CA SER A 28 16.64 -8.20 4.36
C SER A 28 17.54 -7.94 5.58
N PRO A 29 17.04 -8.14 6.82
CA PRO A 29 15.64 -8.35 7.20
C PRO A 29 14.79 -7.12 6.92
N LEU A 30 13.46 -7.25 6.89
CA LEU A 30 12.54 -6.11 6.78
C LEU A 30 12.55 -5.28 8.07
N GLU A 31 12.14 -4.01 7.99
CA GLU A 31 12.16 -3.12 9.16
C GLU A 31 11.00 -3.37 10.13
N TYR A 32 9.90 -3.97 9.65
CA TYR A 32 8.77 -4.39 10.46
C TYR A 32 8.19 -5.69 9.89
N ASP A 33 7.33 -6.34 10.67
CA ASP A 33 6.75 -7.61 10.30
C ASP A 33 5.58 -7.41 9.32
N PHE A 34 5.71 -7.96 8.13
CA PHE A 34 4.66 -8.08 7.12
C PHE A 34 3.85 -9.37 7.32
N SER A 35 3.41 -9.62 8.53
CA SER A 35 2.67 -10.84 8.85
C SER A 35 1.48 -11.04 7.93
N ALA A 36 1.61 -11.98 7.01
CA ALA A 36 0.45 -12.45 6.30
C ALA A 36 -0.47 -13.21 7.28
N PRO A 37 -1.79 -13.01 7.24
CA PRO A 37 -2.73 -13.71 8.11
C PRO A 37 -2.88 -15.20 7.75
N GLY A 38 -1.87 -15.80 7.14
CA GLY A 38 -1.88 -17.12 6.54
C GLY A 38 -2.11 -18.29 7.51
N GLN A 39 -1.92 -18.07 8.79
CA GLN A 39 -2.20 -19.04 9.85
C GLN A 39 -3.69 -19.03 10.29
N TYR A 40 -4.47 -18.07 9.83
CA TYR A 40 -5.89 -17.95 10.18
C TYR A 40 -6.75 -18.05 8.92
N GLU A 41 -7.45 -19.17 8.75
CA GLU A 41 -8.26 -19.48 7.57
C GLU A 41 -9.22 -18.35 7.18
N LYS A 42 -9.87 -17.73 8.16
CA LYS A 42 -10.80 -16.60 7.95
C LYS A 42 -10.16 -15.44 7.18
N TYR A 43 -8.92 -15.09 7.50
CA TYR A 43 -8.24 -13.95 6.86
C TYR A 43 -7.51 -14.38 5.59
N GLN A 44 -6.97 -15.59 5.58
CA GLN A 44 -6.33 -16.17 4.41
C GLN A 44 -7.32 -16.31 3.24
N SER A 45 -8.53 -16.81 3.49
CA SER A 45 -9.56 -16.94 2.46
C SER A 45 -9.94 -15.60 1.84
N ARG A 46 -10.07 -14.54 2.64
CA ARG A 46 -10.33 -13.17 2.16
C ARG A 46 -9.20 -12.65 1.27
N LEU A 47 -7.95 -12.83 1.69
CA LEU A 47 -6.78 -12.44 0.91
C LEU A 47 -6.72 -13.20 -0.43
N HIS A 48 -6.95 -14.50 -0.40
CA HIS A 48 -6.94 -15.33 -1.60
C HIS A 48 -8.09 -14.99 -2.56
N SER A 49 -9.32 -14.75 -2.04
CA SER A 49 -10.46 -14.36 -2.86
C SER A 49 -10.21 -13.04 -3.57
N LEU A 50 -9.74 -12.02 -2.84
CA LEU A 50 -9.41 -10.71 -3.42
C LEU A 50 -8.32 -10.84 -4.49
N GLY A 51 -7.24 -11.55 -4.20
CA GLY A 51 -6.13 -11.75 -5.13
C GLY A 51 -6.56 -12.51 -6.39
N ALA A 52 -7.35 -13.58 -6.24
CA ALA A 52 -7.86 -14.36 -7.36
C ALA A 52 -8.70 -13.50 -8.31
N ARG A 53 -9.68 -12.75 -7.80
CA ARG A 53 -10.53 -11.85 -8.60
C ARG A 53 -9.73 -10.74 -9.30
N MET A 54 -8.77 -10.16 -8.60
CA MET A 54 -7.91 -9.13 -9.17
C MET A 54 -7.09 -9.67 -10.34
N TYR A 55 -6.43 -10.80 -10.18
CA TYR A 55 -5.63 -11.40 -11.25
C TYR A 55 -6.52 -11.91 -12.40
N GLU A 56 -7.66 -12.52 -12.10
CA GLU A 56 -8.65 -12.93 -13.10
C GLU A 56 -9.15 -11.75 -13.95
N SER A 57 -9.45 -10.61 -13.32
CA SER A 57 -9.88 -9.41 -14.04
C SER A 57 -8.84 -8.90 -15.03
N MET A 58 -7.56 -9.12 -14.74
CA MET A 58 -6.43 -8.76 -15.60
C MET A 58 -6.03 -9.85 -16.59
N GLY A 59 -6.71 -11.01 -16.59
CA GLY A 59 -6.35 -12.16 -17.42
C GLY A 59 -5.06 -12.87 -17.00
N ILE A 60 -4.59 -12.66 -15.76
CA ILE A 60 -3.36 -13.27 -15.24
C ILE A 60 -3.69 -14.60 -14.58
N ALA A 61 -3.20 -15.70 -15.17
CA ALA A 61 -3.43 -17.05 -14.64
C ALA A 61 -2.73 -17.25 -13.27
N ARG A 62 -3.28 -18.20 -12.48
CA ARG A 62 -2.77 -18.48 -11.14
C ARG A 62 -1.33 -18.99 -11.15
N ASP A 63 -0.95 -19.72 -12.15
CA ASP A 63 0.37 -20.33 -12.35
C ASP A 63 1.33 -19.45 -13.19
N ASP A 64 0.84 -18.31 -13.71
CA ASP A 64 1.67 -17.37 -14.46
C ASP A 64 2.51 -16.50 -13.50
N ALA A 65 3.62 -17.07 -13.05
CA ALA A 65 4.53 -16.41 -12.11
C ALA A 65 5.19 -15.15 -12.71
N GLU A 66 5.42 -15.13 -14.02
CA GLU A 66 6.08 -14.01 -14.71
C GLU A 66 5.16 -12.78 -14.76
N GLN A 67 3.92 -12.93 -15.21
CA GLN A 67 2.96 -11.83 -15.23
C GLN A 67 2.63 -11.32 -13.83
N ARG A 68 2.54 -12.20 -12.84
CA ARG A 68 2.33 -11.82 -11.43
C ARG A 68 3.51 -11.02 -10.88
N ALA A 69 4.74 -11.42 -11.19
CA ALA A 69 5.93 -10.68 -10.80
C ALA A 69 5.99 -9.30 -11.49
N SER A 70 5.67 -9.25 -12.78
CA SER A 70 5.57 -8.00 -13.54
C SER A 70 4.53 -7.04 -12.93
N PHE A 71 3.36 -7.54 -12.57
CA PHE A 71 2.34 -6.73 -11.89
C PHE A 71 2.82 -6.24 -10.51
N ALA A 72 3.52 -7.07 -9.74
CA ALA A 72 4.10 -6.65 -8.47
C ALA A 72 5.15 -5.54 -8.65
N GLN A 73 5.94 -5.58 -9.73
CA GLN A 73 6.92 -4.52 -10.06
C GLN A 73 6.26 -3.17 -10.38
N ALA A 74 4.99 -3.15 -10.79
CA ALA A 74 4.27 -1.90 -11.01
C ALA A 74 4.18 -1.02 -9.74
N ASN A 75 4.30 -1.63 -8.55
CA ASN A 75 4.44 -0.87 -7.30
C ASN A 75 5.67 0.04 -7.31
N MET A 76 6.80 -0.40 -7.85
CA MET A 76 8.06 0.35 -7.87
C MET A 76 7.98 1.62 -8.73
N VAL A 77 7.07 1.63 -9.70
CA VAL A 77 6.80 2.79 -10.55
C VAL A 77 5.48 3.48 -10.19
N SER A 78 4.98 3.22 -8.97
CA SER A 78 3.75 3.83 -8.41
C SER A 78 2.54 3.65 -9.33
N PHE A 79 2.46 2.53 -10.07
CA PHE A 79 1.43 2.27 -11.10
C PHE A 79 1.30 3.38 -12.15
N GLY A 80 2.37 4.12 -12.42
CA GLY A 80 2.39 5.24 -13.35
C GLY A 80 1.83 6.56 -12.78
N ALA A 81 1.49 6.62 -11.51
CA ALA A 81 1.00 7.83 -10.87
C ALA A 81 2.07 8.94 -10.85
N PRO A 82 1.69 10.21 -11.08
CA PRO A 82 2.62 11.33 -11.12
C PRO A 82 3.15 11.77 -9.76
N VAL A 83 2.53 11.31 -8.66
CA VAL A 83 2.91 11.66 -7.30
C VAL A 83 2.94 10.42 -6.43
N LEU A 84 3.96 10.32 -5.58
CA LEU A 84 4.10 9.33 -4.53
C LEU A 84 4.26 10.03 -3.18
N LEU A 85 3.36 9.77 -2.24
CA LEU A 85 3.53 10.11 -0.83
C LEU A 85 4.13 8.91 -0.11
N LEU A 86 5.22 9.11 0.59
CA LEU A 86 5.87 8.11 1.44
C LEU A 86 5.58 8.44 2.90
N CYS A 87 4.86 7.56 3.58
CA CYS A 87 4.51 7.69 4.99
C CYS A 87 5.61 7.09 5.86
N HIS A 88 6.10 7.86 6.81
CA HIS A 88 7.09 7.41 7.76
C HIS A 88 6.84 8.03 9.15
N PHE A 89 7.44 7.44 10.18
CA PHE A 89 7.33 7.91 11.57
C PHE A 89 8.45 7.31 12.43
N PRO A 90 8.70 7.84 13.65
CA PRO A 90 9.75 7.31 14.53
C PRO A 90 9.55 5.83 14.88
N LYS A 91 10.61 5.02 14.80
CA LYS A 91 10.60 3.56 15.08
C LYS A 91 10.11 3.18 16.48
N PHE A 92 10.21 4.07 17.45
CA PHE A 92 9.77 3.76 18.82
C PHE A 92 8.25 3.78 18.99
N MET A 93 7.51 4.26 17.99
CA MET A 93 6.05 4.28 17.99
C MET A 93 5.49 2.85 18.01
N LYS A 94 4.41 2.65 18.79
CA LYS A 94 3.77 1.35 18.99
C LYS A 94 2.33 1.38 18.47
N GLU A 95 1.58 0.32 18.76
CA GLU A 95 0.25 0.05 18.20
C GLU A 95 -0.71 1.25 18.25
N PRO A 96 -0.80 2.03 19.35
CA PRO A 96 -1.69 3.20 19.37
C PRO A 96 -1.33 4.24 18.31
N GLN A 97 -0.04 4.49 18.09
CA GLN A 97 0.41 5.48 17.11
C GLN A 97 0.29 4.95 15.67
N TRP A 98 0.43 3.64 15.47
CA TRP A 98 0.14 3.00 14.18
C TRP A 98 -1.34 3.17 13.80
N SER A 99 -2.24 3.10 14.81
CA SER A 99 -3.67 3.41 14.62
C SER A 99 -3.89 4.85 14.16
N ASP A 100 -3.22 5.83 14.79
CA ASP A 100 -3.27 7.24 14.37
C ASP A 100 -2.81 7.42 12.92
N VAL A 101 -1.72 6.74 12.53
CA VAL A 101 -1.20 6.77 11.15
C VAL A 101 -2.23 6.22 10.15
N GLY A 102 -2.87 5.10 10.48
CA GLY A 102 -3.93 4.51 9.64
C GLY A 102 -5.10 5.45 9.42
N MET A 103 -5.57 6.14 10.48
CA MET A 103 -6.64 7.14 10.38
C MET A 103 -6.22 8.33 9.53
N TRP A 104 -4.99 8.81 9.67
CA TRP A 104 -4.44 9.89 8.85
C TRP A 104 -4.36 9.51 7.37
N LEU A 105 -3.83 8.33 7.03
CA LEU A 105 -3.76 7.83 5.66
C LEU A 105 -5.16 7.73 5.03
N GLN A 106 -6.14 7.18 5.76
CA GLN A 106 -7.52 7.10 5.28
C GLN A 106 -8.12 8.49 5.03
N THR A 107 -7.85 9.44 5.92
CA THR A 107 -8.31 10.83 5.76
C THR A 107 -7.75 11.46 4.50
N ILE A 108 -6.44 11.30 4.22
CA ILE A 108 -5.82 11.78 2.99
C ILE A 108 -6.51 11.18 1.76
N MET A 109 -6.71 9.87 1.73
CA MET A 109 -7.35 9.20 0.59
C MET A 109 -8.79 9.70 0.35
N LEU A 110 -9.55 9.99 1.41
CA LEU A 110 -10.89 10.58 1.30
C LEU A 110 -10.85 12.02 0.77
N LEU A 111 -9.94 12.85 1.28
CA LEU A 111 -9.79 14.24 0.82
C LEU A 111 -9.36 14.30 -0.64
N LEU A 112 -8.43 13.42 -1.08
CA LEU A 112 -8.04 13.31 -2.48
C LEU A 112 -9.24 13.02 -3.39
N ARG A 113 -10.17 12.15 -2.95
CA ARG A 113 -11.41 11.91 -3.70
C ARG A 113 -12.28 13.17 -3.81
N GLY A 114 -12.31 14.00 -2.77
CA GLY A 114 -12.98 15.30 -2.79
C GLY A 114 -12.41 16.25 -3.84
N GLU A 115 -11.10 16.17 -4.08
CA GLU A 115 -10.38 16.96 -5.09
C GLU A 115 -10.36 16.30 -6.49
N GLY A 116 -11.12 15.22 -6.70
CA GLY A 116 -11.17 14.51 -7.99
C GLY A 116 -9.93 13.68 -8.31
N LEU A 117 -9.11 13.39 -7.31
CA LEU A 117 -7.94 12.53 -7.43
C LEU A 117 -8.24 11.11 -6.92
N ASP A 118 -7.52 10.16 -7.46
CA ASP A 118 -7.51 8.77 -6.99
C ASP A 118 -6.18 8.47 -6.28
N SER A 119 -6.19 7.44 -5.44
CA SER A 119 -5.00 7.03 -4.70
C SER A 119 -4.95 5.52 -4.52
N CYS A 120 -3.73 4.98 -4.43
CA CYS A 120 -3.47 3.58 -4.17
C CYS A 120 -2.43 3.44 -3.06
N PRO A 121 -2.83 2.97 -1.86
CA PRO A 121 -1.87 2.70 -0.79
C PRO A 121 -1.01 1.49 -1.16
N GLN A 122 0.29 1.62 -0.92
CA GLN A 122 1.32 0.67 -1.33
C GLN A 122 2.18 0.27 -0.12
N GLU A 123 1.70 -0.71 0.65
CA GLU A 123 2.50 -1.30 1.73
C GLU A 123 3.81 -1.92 1.19
N TYR A 124 3.81 -2.32 -0.08
CA TYR A 124 4.98 -2.83 -0.80
C TYR A 124 6.22 -1.94 -0.67
N MET A 125 6.07 -0.62 -0.52
CA MET A 125 7.18 0.32 -0.29
C MET A 125 7.93 0.04 1.00
N GLY A 126 7.28 -0.49 2.02
CA GLY A 126 7.91 -0.89 3.27
C GLY A 126 8.93 -2.03 3.12
N MET A 127 8.82 -2.83 2.06
CA MET A 127 9.83 -3.85 1.73
C MET A 127 11.18 -3.24 1.30
N TYR A 128 11.21 -1.96 0.98
CA TYR A 128 12.37 -1.19 0.55
C TYR A 128 12.67 -0.04 1.52
N GLY A 129 12.22 -0.15 2.77
CA GLY A 129 12.26 0.94 3.76
C GLY A 129 13.65 1.53 3.95
N ARG A 130 14.69 0.70 4.13
CA ARG A 130 16.08 1.17 4.26
C ARG A 130 16.61 1.79 2.97
N THR A 131 16.31 1.17 1.84
CA THR A 131 16.71 1.68 0.51
C THR A 131 16.11 3.05 0.26
N ILE A 132 14.82 3.24 0.56
CA ILE A 132 14.12 4.52 0.40
C ILE A 132 14.67 5.56 1.36
N LYS A 133 14.83 5.23 2.64
CA LYS A 133 15.40 6.15 3.63
C LYS A 133 16.79 6.62 3.26
N ALA A 134 17.67 5.71 2.85
CA ALA A 134 19.02 6.06 2.40
C ALA A 134 18.99 6.97 1.15
N HIS A 135 18.06 6.75 0.20
CA HIS A 135 17.90 7.58 -0.98
C HIS A 135 17.44 9.01 -0.62
N LEU A 136 16.56 9.12 0.37
CA LEU A 136 15.96 10.39 0.79
C LEU A 136 16.75 11.11 1.91
N GLY A 137 17.78 10.49 2.48
CA GLY A 137 18.52 11.03 3.61
C GLY A 137 17.72 11.06 4.91
N LEU A 138 16.75 10.16 5.09
CA LEU A 138 15.99 10.04 6.33
C LEU A 138 16.82 9.33 7.42
N SER A 139 16.55 9.66 8.68
CA SER A 139 17.21 9.05 9.84
C SER A 139 16.94 7.54 9.92
N ASP A 140 17.93 6.80 10.43
CA ASP A 140 17.74 5.36 10.75
C ASP A 140 16.75 5.12 11.88
N ASP A 141 16.47 6.13 12.71
CA ASP A 141 15.42 6.08 13.74
C ASP A 141 14.00 6.22 13.18
N THR A 142 13.88 6.50 11.90
CA THR A 142 12.60 6.55 11.16
C THR A 142 12.25 5.18 10.61
N LEU A 143 10.98 4.80 10.72
CA LEU A 143 10.39 3.67 10.03
C LEU A 143 9.67 4.16 8.78
N LEU A 144 9.99 3.60 7.62
CA LEU A 144 9.17 3.77 6.42
C LEU A 144 8.04 2.74 6.45
N PHE A 145 6.80 3.21 6.53
CA PHE A 145 5.64 2.33 6.63
C PHE A 145 5.10 1.92 5.25
N CYS A 146 4.65 2.89 4.45
CA CYS A 146 4.04 2.61 3.16
C CYS A 146 4.19 3.80 2.20
N GLY A 147 3.77 3.59 0.96
CA GLY A 147 3.55 4.68 0.00
C GLY A 147 2.07 4.87 -0.30
N ILE A 148 1.71 6.02 -0.88
CA ILE A 148 0.44 6.26 -1.55
C ILE A 148 0.75 6.82 -2.93
N ALA A 149 0.45 6.06 -3.98
CA ALA A 149 0.45 6.54 -5.34
C ALA A 149 -0.79 7.44 -5.55
N ILE A 150 -0.60 8.65 -6.10
CA ILE A 150 -1.65 9.65 -6.24
C ILE A 150 -1.71 10.16 -7.68
N GLY A 151 -2.91 10.17 -8.26
CA GLY A 151 -3.13 10.61 -9.64
C GLY A 151 -4.57 10.43 -10.07
N TRP A 152 -4.79 10.20 -11.35
CA TRP A 152 -6.10 9.88 -11.92
C TRP A 152 -6.08 8.41 -12.33
N ARG A 153 -7.06 7.64 -11.85
CA ARG A 153 -7.15 6.24 -12.25
C ARG A 153 -7.52 6.12 -13.74
N ASP A 154 -6.96 5.14 -14.37
CA ASP A 154 -7.47 4.66 -15.65
C ASP A 154 -8.81 3.94 -15.40
N ALA A 155 -9.90 4.52 -15.89
CA ALA A 155 -11.24 4.00 -15.67
C ALA A 155 -11.49 2.67 -16.40
N ASP A 156 -10.72 2.41 -17.46
CA ASP A 156 -10.86 1.22 -18.31
C ASP A 156 -9.92 0.07 -17.88
N ALA A 157 -8.98 0.35 -16.99
CA ALA A 157 -8.06 -0.68 -16.50
C ALA A 157 -8.79 -1.76 -15.71
N PRO A 158 -8.65 -3.06 -16.06
CA PRO A 158 -9.35 -4.16 -15.39
C PRO A 158 -9.14 -4.18 -13.88
N ALA A 159 -7.94 -3.85 -13.39
CA ALA A 159 -7.63 -3.76 -11.97
C ALA A 159 -8.44 -2.69 -11.22
N ASN A 160 -9.05 -1.73 -11.93
CA ASN A 160 -9.84 -0.65 -11.33
C ASN A 160 -11.36 -0.92 -11.33
N ILE A 161 -11.84 -1.85 -12.17
CA ILE A 161 -13.27 -2.08 -12.40
C ILE A 161 -13.82 -3.39 -11.81
N PHE A 162 -12.97 -4.31 -11.32
CA PHE A 162 -13.46 -5.55 -10.73
C PHE A 162 -14.16 -5.30 -9.37
N GLU A 163 -15.16 -6.10 -9.06
CA GLU A 163 -15.91 -6.02 -7.81
C GLU A 163 -15.04 -6.43 -6.62
N ARG A 164 -14.97 -5.57 -5.62
CA ARG A 164 -14.25 -5.82 -4.35
C ARG A 164 -15.26 -6.15 -3.27
N GLU A 165 -15.36 -7.43 -2.92
CA GLU A 165 -16.23 -7.90 -1.85
C GLU A 165 -15.89 -7.21 -0.51
N ARG A 166 -16.92 -6.99 0.27
CA ARG A 166 -16.82 -6.61 1.68
C ARG A 166 -17.61 -7.61 2.50
N VAL A 167 -17.09 -7.91 3.68
CA VAL A 167 -17.78 -8.78 4.64
C VAL A 167 -19.07 -8.09 5.07
N ALA A 168 -20.14 -8.85 5.22
CA ALA A 168 -21.42 -8.33 5.73
C ALA A 168 -21.24 -7.74 7.14
N LEU A 169 -22.02 -6.72 7.47
CA LEU A 169 -21.90 -6.05 8.77
C LEU A 169 -22.05 -7.03 9.93
N GLU A 170 -22.97 -7.94 9.82
CA GLU A 170 -23.31 -8.95 10.83
C GLU A 170 -22.16 -9.92 11.13
N ASP A 171 -21.23 -10.09 10.18
CA ASP A 171 -20.06 -10.96 10.36
C ASP A 171 -18.92 -10.34 11.17
N HIS A 172 -18.99 -9.02 11.43
CA HIS A 172 -17.91 -8.30 12.11
C HIS A 172 -18.39 -7.20 13.07
N ILE A 173 -19.69 -6.92 13.12
CA ILE A 173 -20.31 -5.98 14.06
C ILE A 173 -21.42 -6.69 14.83
N THR A 174 -21.40 -6.58 16.15
CA THR A 174 -22.50 -7.02 17.00
C THR A 174 -23.29 -5.81 17.45
N PHE A 175 -24.59 -5.81 17.17
CA PHE A 175 -25.51 -4.77 17.62
C PHE A 175 -26.18 -5.21 18.92
N LEU A 176 -26.12 -4.38 19.94
CA LEU A 176 -26.80 -4.62 21.23
C LEU A 176 -27.63 -3.39 21.58
N GLY A 177 -28.95 -3.57 21.79
CA GLY A 177 -29.86 -2.48 22.17
C GLY A 177 -30.12 -1.44 21.08
N VAL A 178 -29.95 -1.82 19.81
CA VAL A 178 -30.34 -1.05 18.62
C VAL A 178 -31.41 -1.84 17.86
N ASP A 179 -32.58 -1.26 17.66
CA ASP A 179 -33.70 -1.80 16.89
C ASP A 179 -33.63 -1.31 15.43
#